data_f4dff725f09bba2fb6c070dc5ab23039
#
_entry.id   f4dff725f09bba2fb6c070dc5ab23039
#
_cell.length_a   1.000
_cell.length_b   1.000
_cell.length_c   1.000
_cell.angle_alpha   90.00
_cell.angle_beta   90.00
_cell.angle_gamma   90.00
#
_symmetry.space_group_name_H-M   'P 1'
#
loop_
_entity.id
_entity.type
_entity.pdbx_description
1 polymer ?
#
loop_
_entity_poly.entity_id
_entity_poly.type
_entity_poly.pdbx_seq_one_letter_code
_entity_poly.pdbx_strand_id
1 'polypeptide(L)'
;SQRSLRSCTRQTDKGRITAEAVLLSTDCEIVARIAAAADTFIIEQAVWELLRQGAEYAPSGGAVPALIGAEAYFGVAPALSRAFPDPAQDFVREMFAECVKAVLQSETYLYTQRGFASGQEYQDNWDVSHPDSCRYYSHLDIVESRWFDHIGPQPRTGNLFHRHKNVAVWRCGEAGLQATGSFLDSFHEVGVVVDCSATGSIERFDATFMRAPDRICFGTAELVQDLIGKNVKQLNRRDINRCAGGGEGCAHLLDISRDTLAELAKSLNAIDGLCR
;
A
#
# COMPACT_ATOMS: atom_id res chain seq x y z
N SER A 1 -8.40 -18.02 0.52
CA SER A 1 -7.55 -17.17 -0.32
C SER A 1 -6.41 -16.57 0.48
N GLN A 2 -5.27 -16.36 -0.16
CA GLN A 2 -4.12 -15.70 0.43
C GLN A 2 -3.51 -14.73 -0.59
N ARG A 3 -3.06 -13.56 -0.11
CA ARG A 3 -2.36 -12.54 -0.89
C ARG A 3 -1.23 -11.93 -0.05
N SER A 4 -0.03 -11.94 -0.57
CA SER A 4 1.14 -11.29 0.03
C SER A 4 1.75 -10.33 -0.98
N LEU A 5 1.85 -9.07 -0.63
CA LEU A 5 2.51 -8.04 -1.42
C LEU A 5 3.69 -7.48 -0.64
N ARG A 6 4.86 -7.52 -1.24
CA ARG A 6 6.09 -6.95 -0.67
C ARG A 6 6.65 -5.92 -1.62
N SER A 7 7.08 -4.78 -1.11
CA SER A 7 7.86 -3.80 -1.86
C SER A 7 9.07 -3.30 -1.06
N CYS A 8 10.13 -2.96 -1.76
CA CYS A 8 11.32 -2.39 -1.15
C CYS A 8 12.03 -1.43 -2.11
N THR A 9 12.76 -0.46 -1.53
CA THR A 9 13.64 0.44 -2.27
C THR A 9 15.07 0.32 -1.76
N ARG A 10 16.03 0.24 -2.68
CA ARG A 10 17.46 0.16 -2.40
C ARG A 10 18.21 1.23 -3.17
N GLN A 11 19.22 1.80 -2.56
CA GLN A 11 20.19 2.61 -3.26
C GLN A 11 21.26 1.68 -3.85
N THR A 12 21.41 1.67 -5.18
CA THR A 12 22.38 0.82 -5.89
C THR A 12 23.72 1.50 -6.06
N ASP A 13 23.69 2.82 -6.23
CA ASP A 13 24.87 3.72 -6.22
C ASP A 13 24.42 5.11 -5.74
N LYS A 14 25.35 6.10 -5.71
CA LYS A 14 25.02 7.43 -5.18
C LYS A 14 23.98 8.21 -6.00
N GLY A 15 23.76 7.82 -7.26
CA GLY A 15 22.87 8.53 -8.18
C GLY A 15 21.61 7.75 -8.56
N ARG A 16 21.49 6.48 -8.16
CA ARG A 16 20.40 5.61 -8.60
C ARG A 16 19.80 4.81 -7.46
N ILE A 17 18.46 4.68 -7.50
CA ILE A 17 17.68 3.81 -6.63
C ILE A 17 16.90 2.79 -7.46
N THR A 18 16.65 1.63 -6.88
CA THR A 18 15.78 0.61 -7.45
C THR A 18 14.65 0.30 -6.49
N ALA A 19 13.43 0.20 -7.00
CA ALA A 19 12.28 -0.31 -6.26
C ALA A 19 11.78 -1.60 -6.90
N GLU A 20 11.45 -2.57 -6.07
CA GLU A 20 10.88 -3.85 -6.45
C GLU A 20 9.57 -4.07 -5.71
N ALA A 21 8.56 -4.55 -6.40
CA ALA A 21 7.32 -5.06 -5.82
C ALA A 21 7.10 -6.51 -6.25
N VAL A 22 6.73 -7.36 -5.29
CA VAL A 22 6.47 -8.79 -5.50
C VAL A 22 5.09 -9.12 -4.93
N LEU A 23 4.21 -9.65 -5.75
CA LEU A 23 2.93 -10.19 -5.34
C LEU A 23 2.95 -11.71 -5.44
N LEU A 24 2.62 -12.36 -4.33
CA LEU A 24 2.32 -13.78 -4.24
C LEU A 24 0.87 -13.93 -3.80
N SER A 25 0.05 -14.58 -4.59
CA SER A 25 -1.33 -14.84 -4.23
C SER A 25 -1.75 -16.25 -4.64
N THR A 26 -2.95 -16.64 -4.22
CA THR A 26 -3.56 -17.89 -4.69
C THR A 26 -3.66 -17.94 -6.21
N ASP A 27 -3.81 -16.79 -6.88
CA ASP A 27 -4.09 -16.73 -8.32
C ASP A 27 -2.90 -16.39 -9.19
N CYS A 28 -1.94 -15.60 -8.67
CA CYS A 28 -0.80 -15.18 -9.48
C CYS A 28 0.47 -14.94 -8.65
N GLU A 29 1.58 -14.96 -9.35
CA GLU A 29 2.89 -14.54 -8.87
C GLU A 29 3.49 -13.58 -9.89
N ILE A 30 3.77 -12.33 -9.47
CA ILE A 30 4.27 -11.27 -10.34
C ILE A 30 5.32 -10.43 -9.62
N VAL A 31 6.30 -9.98 -10.38
CA VAL A 31 7.34 -9.05 -9.94
C VAL A 31 7.36 -7.84 -10.85
N ALA A 32 7.43 -6.64 -10.28
CA ALA A 32 7.71 -5.41 -11.02
C ALA A 32 8.92 -4.71 -10.41
N ARG A 33 9.70 -4.05 -11.25
CA ARG A 33 10.90 -3.29 -10.85
C ARG A 33 10.97 -1.99 -11.61
N ILE A 34 11.38 -0.93 -10.92
CA ILE A 34 11.80 0.33 -11.52
C ILE A 34 13.19 0.69 -11.05
N ALA A 35 13.97 1.34 -11.91
CA ALA A 35 15.17 2.08 -11.53
C ALA A 35 14.92 3.56 -11.80
N ALA A 36 15.30 4.43 -10.87
CA ALA A 36 15.09 5.87 -10.97
C ALA A 36 16.33 6.64 -10.48
N ALA A 37 16.53 7.86 -10.98
CA ALA A 37 17.53 8.78 -10.46
C ALA A 37 17.18 9.17 -9.02
N ALA A 38 18.16 9.19 -8.11
CA ALA A 38 17.91 9.41 -6.70
C ALA A 38 17.57 10.88 -6.34
N ASP A 39 17.97 11.82 -7.18
CA ASP A 39 17.76 13.27 -7.02
C ASP A 39 16.41 13.74 -7.57
N THR A 40 15.96 13.16 -8.67
CA THR A 40 14.75 13.57 -9.38
C THR A 40 13.61 12.57 -9.32
N PHE A 41 13.90 11.32 -8.93
CA PHE A 41 12.99 10.17 -9.01
C PHE A 41 12.47 9.89 -10.44
N ILE A 42 13.14 10.42 -11.48
CA ILE A 42 12.80 10.10 -12.86
C ILE A 42 13.10 8.63 -13.15
N ILE A 43 12.10 7.92 -13.63
CA ILE A 43 12.19 6.51 -13.98
C ILE A 43 13.09 6.35 -15.22
N GLU A 44 14.14 5.57 -15.09
CA GLU A 44 15.10 5.25 -16.16
C GLU A 44 14.87 3.83 -16.71
N GLN A 45 14.34 2.93 -15.90
CA GLN A 45 14.00 1.57 -16.30
C GLN A 45 12.71 1.13 -15.59
N ALA A 46 11.88 0.36 -16.30
CA ALA A 46 10.68 -0.26 -15.76
C ALA A 46 10.51 -1.64 -16.43
N VAL A 47 10.43 -2.69 -15.63
CA VAL A 47 10.27 -4.07 -16.11
C VAL A 47 9.32 -4.84 -15.19
N TRP A 48 8.65 -5.85 -15.73
CA TRP A 48 7.83 -6.77 -14.94
C TRP A 48 7.92 -8.19 -15.48
N GLU A 49 7.60 -9.15 -14.62
CA GLU A 49 7.57 -10.57 -14.92
C GLU A 49 6.36 -11.20 -14.23
N LEU A 50 5.50 -11.88 -15.00
CA LEU A 50 4.44 -12.73 -14.50
C LEU A 50 4.98 -14.17 -14.45
N LEU A 51 5.19 -14.68 -13.25
CA LEU A 51 5.79 -16.00 -13.03
C LEU A 51 4.74 -17.11 -13.00
N ARG A 52 3.51 -16.79 -12.53
CA ARG A 52 2.39 -17.72 -12.46
C ARG A 52 1.05 -16.98 -12.56
N GLN A 53 0.09 -17.54 -13.27
CA GLN A 53 -1.28 -17.09 -13.33
C GLN A 53 -2.24 -18.29 -13.32
N GLY A 54 -3.13 -18.36 -12.31
CA GLY A 54 -4.05 -19.47 -12.13
C GLY A 54 -3.34 -20.81 -11.94
N ALA A 55 -3.92 -21.89 -12.50
CA ALA A 55 -3.32 -23.22 -12.50
C ALA A 55 -2.30 -23.42 -13.64
N GLU A 56 -2.22 -22.49 -14.58
CA GLU A 56 -1.31 -22.52 -15.71
C GLU A 56 -0.10 -21.63 -15.46
N TYR A 57 1.08 -22.15 -15.73
CA TYR A 57 2.31 -21.40 -15.72
C TYR A 57 2.57 -20.86 -17.13
N ALA A 58 2.25 -19.59 -17.34
CA ALA A 58 2.54 -18.88 -18.59
C ALA A 58 3.41 -17.66 -18.27
N PRO A 59 4.77 -17.81 -18.24
CA PRO A 59 5.66 -16.68 -18.02
C PRO A 59 5.41 -15.60 -19.07
N SER A 60 5.17 -14.39 -18.64
CA SER A 60 5.05 -13.22 -19.49
C SER A 60 5.63 -12.01 -18.79
N GLY A 61 5.94 -10.97 -19.54
CA GLY A 61 6.55 -9.78 -18.97
C GLY A 61 7.28 -8.96 -20.00
N GLY A 62 8.05 -8.02 -19.55
CA GLY A 62 8.88 -7.20 -20.40
C GLY A 62 9.14 -5.81 -19.85
N ALA A 63 9.84 -5.02 -20.68
CA ALA A 63 10.08 -3.61 -20.40
C ALA A 63 8.80 -2.79 -20.60
N VAL A 64 8.68 -1.68 -19.87
CA VAL A 64 7.57 -0.72 -19.97
C VAL A 64 8.11 0.66 -20.35
N PRO A 65 8.47 0.87 -21.64
CA PRO A 65 9.06 2.13 -22.09
C PRO A 65 8.18 3.35 -21.81
N ALA A 66 6.86 3.18 -21.74
CA ALA A 66 5.90 4.25 -21.48
C ALA A 66 6.03 4.88 -20.08
N LEU A 67 6.76 4.25 -19.15
CA LEU A 67 7.06 4.80 -17.82
C LEU A 67 8.41 5.54 -17.77
N ILE A 68 9.28 5.38 -18.78
CA ILE A 68 10.57 6.05 -18.81
C ILE A 68 10.36 7.58 -18.92
N GLY A 69 11.08 8.34 -18.09
CA GLY A 69 10.95 9.79 -18.01
C GLY A 69 9.82 10.29 -17.11
N ALA A 70 8.94 9.42 -16.61
CA ALA A 70 7.96 9.80 -15.58
C ALA A 70 8.66 9.90 -14.21
N GLU A 71 8.23 10.85 -13.38
CA GLU A 71 8.67 10.92 -11.98
C GLU A 71 7.95 9.85 -11.14
N ALA A 72 8.70 9.04 -10.40
CA ALA A 72 8.17 8.05 -9.46
C ALA A 72 7.71 8.72 -8.16
N TYR A 73 6.71 9.59 -8.26
CA TYR A 73 6.23 10.45 -7.18
C TYR A 73 4.71 10.67 -7.28
N PHE A 74 4.19 11.65 -6.50
CA PHE A 74 2.80 12.10 -6.64
C PHE A 74 2.54 12.52 -8.11
N GLY A 75 1.37 12.25 -8.63
CA GLY A 75 1.06 12.59 -10.03
C GLY A 75 1.49 11.57 -11.08
N VAL A 76 2.09 10.44 -10.71
CA VAL A 76 2.45 9.34 -11.64
C VAL A 76 1.22 8.65 -12.26
N ALA A 77 0.04 8.76 -11.66
CA ALA A 77 -1.17 8.03 -12.06
C ALA A 77 -1.53 8.15 -13.57
N PRO A 78 -1.45 9.32 -14.23
CA PRO A 78 -1.67 9.41 -15.66
C PRO A 78 -0.64 8.63 -16.50
N ALA A 79 0.62 8.55 -16.07
CA ALA A 79 1.65 7.77 -16.76
C ALA A 79 1.37 6.27 -16.62
N LEU A 80 0.99 5.80 -15.43
CA LEU A 80 0.58 4.41 -15.19
C LEU A 80 -0.65 4.03 -16.01
N SER A 81 -1.66 4.91 -16.10
CA SER A 81 -2.87 4.65 -16.89
C SER A 81 -2.59 4.59 -18.40
N ARG A 82 -1.66 5.39 -18.91
CA ARG A 82 -1.22 5.32 -20.31
C ARG A 82 -0.39 4.06 -20.60
N ALA A 83 0.43 3.64 -19.64
CA ALA A 83 1.26 2.44 -19.79
C ALA A 83 0.42 1.15 -19.77
N PHE A 84 -0.68 1.14 -19.03
CA PHE A 84 -1.56 0.00 -18.85
C PHE A 84 -3.02 0.41 -19.06
N PRO A 85 -3.45 0.61 -20.33
CA PRO A 85 -4.81 1.04 -20.66
C PRO A 85 -5.84 -0.08 -20.55
N ASP A 86 -5.42 -1.34 -20.64
CA ASP A 86 -6.29 -2.51 -20.55
C ASP A 86 -6.58 -2.85 -19.08
N PRO A 87 -7.87 -2.90 -18.66
CA PRO A 87 -8.26 -3.34 -17.32
C PRO A 87 -7.74 -4.73 -16.94
N ALA A 88 -7.52 -5.62 -17.91
CA ALA A 88 -6.89 -6.93 -17.65
C ALA A 88 -5.46 -6.81 -17.10
N GLN A 89 -4.82 -5.66 -17.26
CA GLN A 89 -3.49 -5.35 -16.74
C GLN A 89 -3.50 -4.52 -15.43
N ASP A 90 -4.66 -4.32 -14.81
CA ASP A 90 -4.76 -3.54 -13.57
C ASP A 90 -3.86 -4.06 -12.46
N PHE A 91 -3.65 -5.37 -12.39
CA PHE A 91 -2.74 -5.98 -11.43
C PHE A 91 -1.27 -5.62 -11.70
N VAL A 92 -0.84 -5.49 -12.97
CA VAL A 92 0.51 -5.01 -13.33
C VAL A 92 0.66 -3.53 -12.97
N ARG A 93 -0.37 -2.73 -13.29
CA ARG A 93 -0.42 -1.30 -12.93
C ARG A 93 -0.31 -1.10 -11.42
N GLU A 94 -0.98 -1.94 -10.62
CA GLU A 94 -0.89 -1.92 -9.15
C GLU A 94 0.56 -2.18 -8.68
N MET A 95 1.26 -3.13 -9.29
CA MET A 95 2.65 -3.44 -8.94
C MET A 95 3.59 -2.26 -9.18
N PHE A 96 3.43 -1.56 -10.30
CA PHE A 96 4.22 -0.34 -10.55
C PHE A 96 3.83 0.80 -9.61
N ALA A 97 2.56 0.93 -9.25
CA ALA A 97 2.14 1.89 -8.23
C ALA A 97 2.77 1.59 -6.86
N GLU A 98 2.94 0.31 -6.49
CA GLU A 98 3.66 -0.08 -5.27
C GLU A 98 5.16 0.22 -5.36
N CYS A 99 5.80 0.04 -6.51
CA CYS A 99 7.19 0.47 -6.72
C CYS A 99 7.33 1.99 -6.53
N VAL A 100 6.42 2.78 -7.10
CA VAL A 100 6.41 4.24 -6.94
C VAL A 100 6.21 4.65 -5.48
N LYS A 101 5.27 4.03 -4.78
CA LYS A 101 5.08 4.27 -3.32
C LYS A 101 6.36 3.97 -2.53
N ALA A 102 7.07 2.89 -2.88
CA ALA A 102 8.32 2.52 -2.21
C ALA A 102 9.44 3.56 -2.48
N VAL A 103 9.52 4.12 -3.69
CA VAL A 103 10.44 5.23 -4.01
C VAL A 103 10.07 6.47 -3.19
N LEU A 104 8.81 6.90 -3.23
CA LEU A 104 8.33 8.07 -2.49
C LEU A 104 8.63 7.96 -0.99
N GLN A 105 8.36 6.82 -0.38
CA GLN A 105 8.61 6.61 1.04
C GLN A 105 10.11 6.57 1.40
N SER A 106 10.98 6.28 0.43
CA SER A 106 12.43 6.31 0.65
C SER A 106 13.02 7.73 0.67
N GLU A 107 12.27 8.75 0.21
CA GLU A 107 12.70 10.16 0.17
C GLU A 107 13.18 10.64 1.52
N THR A 108 12.56 10.17 2.61
CA THR A 108 12.96 10.46 3.99
C THR A 108 14.45 10.17 4.29
N TYR A 109 15.10 9.28 3.54
CA TYR A 109 16.53 8.96 3.66
C TYR A 109 17.37 9.55 2.52
N LEU A 110 16.72 10.19 1.56
CA LEU A 110 17.32 10.79 0.37
C LEU A 110 17.13 12.32 0.31
N TYR A 111 16.62 12.92 1.39
CA TYR A 111 16.22 14.33 1.40
C TYR A 111 17.36 15.27 0.96
N THR A 112 18.61 14.99 1.32
CA THR A 112 19.75 15.79 0.85
C THR A 112 19.97 15.65 -0.65
N GLN A 113 19.78 14.47 -1.24
CA GLN A 113 19.87 14.25 -2.69
C GLN A 113 18.70 14.91 -3.42
N ARG A 114 17.54 15.02 -2.76
CA ARG A 114 16.35 15.74 -3.24
C ARG A 114 16.44 17.27 -3.08
N GLY A 115 17.55 17.78 -2.57
CA GLY A 115 17.83 19.21 -2.50
C GLY A 115 17.49 19.89 -1.20
N PHE A 116 17.04 19.16 -0.17
CA PHE A 116 16.80 19.72 1.17
C PHE A 116 18.12 19.82 1.95
N ALA A 117 18.36 20.96 2.58
CA ALA A 117 19.58 21.21 3.33
C ALA A 117 19.61 20.43 4.67
N SER A 118 18.44 20.07 5.21
CA SER A 118 18.34 19.35 6.49
C SER A 118 17.07 18.48 6.55
N GLY A 119 17.06 17.52 7.48
CA GLY A 119 15.87 16.76 7.79
C GLY A 119 14.71 17.64 8.30
N GLN A 120 15.03 18.72 9.04
CA GLN A 120 14.01 19.66 9.50
C GLN A 120 13.35 20.39 8.34
N GLU A 121 14.12 20.89 7.36
CA GLU A 121 13.56 21.54 6.17
C GLU A 121 12.68 20.57 5.37
N TYR A 122 13.10 19.32 5.21
CA TYR A 122 12.29 18.29 4.58
C TYR A 122 10.97 18.05 5.33
N GLN A 123 11.03 17.92 6.65
CA GLN A 123 9.84 17.72 7.48
C GLN A 123 8.89 18.91 7.39
N ASP A 124 9.41 20.14 7.51
CA ASP A 124 8.59 21.37 7.40
C ASP A 124 7.93 21.50 6.03
N ASN A 125 8.62 21.08 4.96
CA ASN A 125 8.05 21.02 3.63
C ASN A 125 6.90 20.02 3.53
N TRP A 126 7.05 18.84 4.12
CA TRP A 126 5.99 17.83 4.17
C TRP A 126 4.78 18.32 4.95
N ASP A 127 4.96 18.94 6.10
CA ASP A 127 3.90 19.49 6.94
C ASP A 127 3.05 20.51 6.17
N VAL A 128 3.69 21.37 5.38
CA VAL A 128 3.01 22.40 4.58
C VAL A 128 2.37 21.82 3.31
N SER A 129 3.00 20.84 2.68
CA SER A 129 2.57 20.32 1.37
C SER A 129 1.47 19.28 1.47
N HIS A 130 1.27 18.66 2.64
CA HIS A 130 0.34 17.56 2.84
C HIS A 130 -0.65 17.81 4.00
N PRO A 131 -1.24 19.02 4.13
CA PRO A 131 -2.22 19.26 5.16
C PRO A 131 -3.41 18.31 4.96
N ASP A 132 -4.01 17.87 6.04
CA ASP A 132 -5.20 17.00 6.05
C ASP A 132 -5.08 15.68 5.26
N SER A 133 -3.85 15.25 4.98
CA SER A 133 -3.62 13.98 4.27
C SER A 133 -3.89 12.75 5.13
N CYS A 134 -3.75 12.87 6.45
CA CYS A 134 -4.13 11.89 7.46
C CYS A 134 -4.20 12.58 8.84
N ARG A 135 -4.66 11.85 9.86
CA ARG A 135 -4.83 12.36 11.23
C ARG A 135 -3.55 12.97 11.82
N TYR A 136 -2.37 12.44 11.52
CA TYR A 136 -1.10 13.03 11.94
C TYR A 136 -0.92 14.44 11.37
N TYR A 137 -1.09 14.60 10.05
CA TYR A 137 -0.89 15.89 9.37
C TYR A 137 -2.05 16.88 9.58
N SER A 138 -3.21 16.41 10.03
CA SER A 138 -4.34 17.30 10.38
C SER A 138 -4.22 17.89 11.77
N HIS A 139 -3.38 17.32 12.64
CA HIS A 139 -3.32 17.68 14.06
C HIS A 139 -1.87 17.90 14.52
N LEU A 140 -1.04 18.54 13.70
CA LEU A 140 0.37 18.82 14.00
C LEU A 140 0.58 19.68 15.28
N ASP A 141 -0.46 20.40 15.70
CA ASP A 141 -0.49 21.22 16.91
C ASP A 141 -0.50 20.39 18.21
N ILE A 142 -0.93 19.13 18.16
CA ILE A 142 -1.00 18.23 19.33
C ILE A 142 -0.16 16.97 19.18
N VAL A 143 0.61 16.83 18.10
CA VAL A 143 1.54 15.71 17.88
C VAL A 143 2.68 15.80 18.88
N GLU A 144 2.95 14.70 19.61
CA GLU A 144 4.01 14.59 20.60
C GLU A 144 5.35 14.22 19.98
N SER A 145 5.36 13.43 18.90
CA SER A 145 6.55 12.94 18.21
C SER A 145 6.58 13.43 16.77
N ARG A 146 7.63 14.17 16.41
CA ARG A 146 7.85 14.60 15.04
C ARG A 146 8.43 13.46 14.20
N TRP A 147 8.36 13.62 12.87
CA TRP A 147 8.73 12.54 11.94
C TRP A 147 10.15 12.00 12.17
N PHE A 148 11.15 12.88 12.32
CA PHE A 148 12.53 12.44 12.54
C PHE A 148 12.79 11.89 13.95
N ASP A 149 11.96 12.20 14.95
CA ASP A 149 12.00 11.55 16.25
C ASP A 149 11.55 10.09 16.13
N HIS A 150 10.52 9.85 15.29
CA HIS A 150 9.99 8.51 15.04
C HIS A 150 10.93 7.62 14.25
N ILE A 151 11.53 8.12 13.15
CA ILE A 151 12.39 7.33 12.28
C ILE A 151 13.82 7.15 12.81
N GLY A 152 14.23 7.99 13.75
CA GLY A 152 15.59 8.02 14.32
C GLY A 152 16.62 8.67 13.41
N PRO A 153 17.77 9.08 13.97
CA PRO A 153 18.80 9.85 13.26
C PRO A 153 19.72 9.00 12.39
N GLN A 154 19.59 7.66 12.42
CA GLN A 154 20.54 6.76 11.76
C GLN A 154 20.27 6.72 10.24
N PRO A 155 21.29 6.99 9.40
CA PRO A 155 21.15 6.82 7.96
C PRO A 155 20.94 5.34 7.63
N ARG A 156 20.07 5.05 6.69
CA ARG A 156 19.93 3.69 6.16
C ARG A 156 20.94 3.43 5.07
N THR A 157 21.63 2.30 5.18
CA THR A 157 22.52 1.76 4.14
C THR A 157 21.92 0.47 3.63
N GLY A 158 21.84 0.33 2.30
CA GLY A 158 21.20 -0.84 1.66
C GLY A 158 19.72 -0.62 1.41
N ASN A 159 18.83 -1.22 2.19
CA ASN A 159 17.39 -1.01 2.02
C ASN A 159 16.95 0.32 2.63
N LEU A 160 16.48 1.23 1.79
CA LEU A 160 15.95 2.51 2.24
C LEU A 160 14.54 2.37 2.80
N PHE A 161 13.71 1.59 2.11
CA PHE A 161 12.32 1.37 2.50
C PHE A 161 11.91 -0.07 2.22
N HIS A 162 11.02 -0.59 3.05
CA HIS A 162 10.32 -1.85 2.80
C HIS A 162 8.87 -1.77 3.27
N ARG A 163 8.01 -2.55 2.60
CA ARG A 163 6.60 -2.74 2.95
C ARG A 163 6.20 -4.19 2.72
N HIS A 164 5.40 -4.70 3.64
CA HIS A 164 4.74 -5.99 3.54
C HIS A 164 3.26 -5.83 3.83
N LYS A 165 2.43 -6.32 2.93
CA LYS A 165 0.99 -6.47 3.14
C LYS A 165 0.62 -7.93 2.98
N ASN A 166 -0.10 -8.50 3.93
CA ASN A 166 -0.60 -9.86 3.85
C ASN A 166 -2.09 -9.86 4.14
N VAL A 167 -2.83 -10.61 3.34
CA VAL A 167 -4.25 -10.89 3.57
C VAL A 167 -4.45 -12.39 3.49
N ALA A 168 -5.20 -12.92 4.43
CA ALA A 168 -5.64 -14.31 4.41
C ALA A 168 -7.12 -14.38 4.75
N VAL A 169 -7.86 -15.24 4.04
CA VAL A 169 -9.30 -15.46 4.21
C VAL A 169 -9.54 -16.93 4.47
N TRP A 170 -10.27 -17.22 5.54
CA TRP A 170 -10.64 -18.56 5.96
C TRP A 170 -12.16 -18.72 6.00
N ARG A 171 -12.61 -19.95 5.83
CA ARG A 171 -13.98 -20.34 6.06
C ARG A 171 -14.17 -20.71 7.54
N CYS A 172 -15.14 -20.10 8.21
CA CYS A 172 -15.49 -20.36 9.61
C CYS A 172 -16.77 -21.20 9.68
N GLY A 173 -16.66 -22.48 9.39
CA GLY A 173 -17.80 -23.42 9.39
C GLY A 173 -18.85 -23.03 8.34
N GLU A 174 -20.14 -23.14 8.73
CA GLU A 174 -21.28 -22.67 7.93
C GLU A 174 -21.59 -21.19 8.13
N ALA A 175 -20.99 -20.56 9.14
CA ALA A 175 -21.35 -19.22 9.60
C ALA A 175 -20.84 -18.10 8.67
N GLY A 176 -19.79 -18.34 7.88
CA GLY A 176 -19.24 -17.29 7.01
C GLY A 176 -17.73 -17.37 6.81
N LEU A 177 -17.14 -16.22 6.58
CA LEU A 177 -15.69 -16.05 6.37
C LEU A 177 -15.08 -15.13 7.41
N GLN A 178 -13.85 -15.42 7.77
CA GLN A 178 -12.96 -14.49 8.48
C GLN A 178 -11.80 -14.09 7.59
N ALA A 179 -11.46 -12.82 7.59
CA ALA A 179 -10.28 -12.30 6.93
C ALA A 179 -9.37 -11.62 7.95
N THR A 180 -8.06 -11.79 7.79
CA THR A 180 -7.06 -10.97 8.47
C THR A 180 -6.23 -10.23 7.45
N GLY A 181 -5.90 -8.99 7.76
CA GLY A 181 -4.96 -8.18 7.00
C GLY A 181 -3.83 -7.69 7.90
N SER A 182 -2.60 -7.70 7.42
CA SER A 182 -1.48 -7.05 8.10
C SER A 182 -0.75 -6.12 7.14
N PHE A 183 -0.41 -4.96 7.63
CA PHE A 183 0.42 -3.97 6.97
C PHE A 183 1.62 -3.66 7.86
N LEU A 184 2.81 -3.86 7.33
CA LEU A 184 4.06 -3.52 7.98
C LEU A 184 4.93 -2.77 6.97
N ASP A 185 5.35 -1.56 7.29
CA ASP A 185 6.40 -0.89 6.52
C ASP A 185 7.51 -0.34 7.43
N SER A 186 8.43 0.43 6.85
CA SER A 186 9.54 1.02 7.61
C SER A 186 9.07 1.88 8.80
N PHE A 187 7.83 2.36 8.80
CA PHE A 187 7.33 3.36 9.73
C PHE A 187 6.08 2.94 10.50
N HIS A 188 5.26 2.05 9.94
CA HIS A 188 3.95 1.68 10.47
C HIS A 188 3.81 0.17 10.61
N GLU A 189 2.96 -0.24 11.54
CA GLU A 189 2.50 -1.61 11.68
C GLU A 189 1.03 -1.62 12.10
N VAL A 190 0.16 -2.20 11.26
CA VAL A 190 -1.29 -2.22 11.42
C VAL A 190 -1.82 -3.60 11.11
N GLY A 191 -2.68 -4.12 11.98
CA GLY A 191 -3.44 -5.36 11.75
C GLY A 191 -4.94 -5.09 11.68
N VAL A 192 -5.66 -5.86 10.85
CA VAL A 192 -7.12 -5.84 10.79
C VAL A 192 -7.67 -7.26 10.83
N VAL A 193 -8.85 -7.42 11.44
CA VAL A 193 -9.63 -8.67 11.46
C VAL A 193 -11.06 -8.35 11.07
N VAL A 194 -11.61 -9.11 10.12
CA VAL A 194 -12.97 -8.94 9.61
C VAL A 194 -13.70 -10.27 9.65
N ASP A 195 -14.83 -10.32 10.34
CA ASP A 195 -15.77 -11.44 10.29
C ASP A 195 -16.95 -11.05 9.40
N CYS A 196 -17.33 -11.95 8.52
CA CYS A 196 -18.35 -11.72 7.51
C CYS A 196 -19.28 -12.93 7.43
N SER A 197 -20.58 -12.69 7.43
CA SER A 197 -21.60 -13.73 7.22
C SER A 197 -21.47 -14.39 5.84
N ALA A 198 -22.09 -15.54 5.66
CA ALA A 198 -22.18 -16.21 4.37
C ALA A 198 -22.85 -15.35 3.28
N THR A 199 -23.71 -14.39 3.67
CA THR A 199 -24.38 -13.46 2.74
C THR A 199 -23.55 -12.21 2.41
N GLY A 200 -22.40 -12.03 3.06
CA GLY A 200 -21.50 -10.91 2.83
C GLY A 200 -21.67 -9.72 3.79
N SER A 201 -22.50 -9.82 4.83
CA SER A 201 -22.61 -8.77 5.86
C SER A 201 -21.39 -8.78 6.75
N ILE A 202 -20.74 -7.64 6.94
CA ILE A 202 -19.64 -7.48 7.90
C ILE A 202 -20.23 -7.49 9.31
N GLU A 203 -19.87 -8.49 10.12
CA GLU A 203 -20.36 -8.68 11.48
C GLU A 203 -19.40 -8.11 12.52
N ARG A 204 -18.09 -8.09 12.18
CA ARG A 204 -17.02 -7.54 13.01
C ARG A 204 -15.95 -6.93 12.13
N PHE A 205 -15.41 -5.80 12.53
CA PHE A 205 -14.24 -5.22 11.91
C PHE A 205 -13.38 -4.56 12.99
N ASP A 206 -12.25 -5.15 13.33
CA ASP A 206 -11.29 -4.62 14.28
C ASP A 206 -10.02 -4.21 13.58
N ALA A 207 -9.42 -3.11 14.03
CA ALA A 207 -8.08 -2.68 13.63
C ALA A 207 -7.21 -2.45 14.87
N THR A 208 -5.91 -2.73 14.74
CA THR A 208 -4.93 -2.52 15.80
C THR A 208 -3.65 -1.95 15.22
N PHE A 209 -3.19 -0.84 15.76
CA PHE A 209 -1.87 -0.32 15.48
C PHE A 209 -0.85 -0.86 16.49
N MET A 210 0.24 -1.42 16.01
CA MET A 210 1.39 -1.82 16.80
C MET A 210 2.50 -0.76 16.74
N ARG A 211 2.59 -0.03 15.62
CA ARG A 211 3.56 1.04 15.42
C ARG A 211 3.00 2.12 14.47
N ALA A 212 3.19 3.38 14.86
CA ALA A 212 2.84 4.56 14.07
C ALA A 212 3.72 5.74 14.51
N PRO A 213 3.83 6.82 13.71
CA PRO A 213 4.65 7.98 14.04
C PRO A 213 4.31 8.65 15.37
N ASP A 214 3.02 8.72 15.71
CA ASP A 214 2.55 9.36 16.91
C ASP A 214 1.32 8.65 17.49
N ARG A 215 1.05 8.90 18.79
CA ARG A 215 -0.09 8.32 19.51
C ARG A 215 -1.44 8.68 18.90
N ILE A 216 -1.56 9.85 18.30
CA ILE A 216 -2.80 10.29 17.65
C ILE A 216 -3.24 9.34 16.53
N CYS A 217 -2.30 8.68 15.85
CA CYS A 217 -2.58 7.71 14.79
C CYS A 217 -3.38 6.51 15.28
N PHE A 218 -3.19 6.07 16.53
CA PHE A 218 -3.85 4.89 17.09
C PHE A 218 -5.36 5.06 17.19
N GLY A 219 -5.85 6.29 17.39
CA GLY A 219 -7.29 6.58 17.44
C GLY A 219 -8.03 6.34 16.11
N THR A 220 -7.31 6.21 14.99
CA THR A 220 -7.93 5.89 13.70
C THR A 220 -8.43 4.45 13.60
N ALA A 221 -8.00 3.56 14.51
CA ALA A 221 -8.41 2.15 14.52
C ALA A 221 -9.93 1.98 14.65
N GLU A 222 -10.60 2.87 15.36
CA GLU A 222 -12.05 2.80 15.57
C GLU A 222 -12.88 3.10 14.32
N LEU A 223 -12.31 3.82 13.35
CA LEU A 223 -13.01 4.27 12.14
C LEU A 223 -13.51 3.12 11.25
N VAL A 224 -12.86 1.95 11.29
CA VAL A 224 -13.30 0.79 10.51
C VAL A 224 -14.61 0.18 11.02
N GLN A 225 -15.02 0.48 12.24
CA GLN A 225 -16.28 0.00 12.81
C GLN A 225 -17.51 0.54 12.07
N ASP A 226 -17.40 1.69 11.41
CA ASP A 226 -18.46 2.26 10.55
C ASP A 226 -18.75 1.38 9.31
N LEU A 227 -17.94 0.36 9.06
CA LEU A 227 -18.15 -0.64 8.01
C LEU A 227 -18.98 -1.84 8.48
N ILE A 228 -19.20 -2.01 9.79
CA ILE A 228 -20.03 -3.09 10.34
C ILE A 228 -21.49 -2.93 9.86
N GLY A 229 -22.13 -4.03 9.51
CA GLY A 229 -23.48 -4.09 8.93
C GLY A 229 -23.53 -3.83 7.42
N LYS A 230 -22.45 -3.35 6.79
CA LYS A 230 -22.39 -3.17 5.33
C LYS A 230 -22.10 -4.50 4.65
N ASN A 231 -22.56 -4.64 3.40
CA ASN A 231 -22.28 -5.84 2.61
C ASN A 231 -20.98 -5.66 1.82
N VAL A 232 -19.99 -6.54 2.04
CA VAL A 232 -18.67 -6.46 1.44
C VAL A 232 -18.70 -6.52 -0.09
N LYS A 233 -19.68 -7.22 -0.70
CA LYS A 233 -19.84 -7.30 -2.18
C LYS A 233 -20.34 -5.99 -2.80
N GLN A 234 -20.92 -5.10 -2.00
CA GLN A 234 -21.50 -3.82 -2.44
C GLN A 234 -20.60 -2.63 -2.09
N LEU A 235 -19.61 -2.83 -1.21
CA LEU A 235 -18.67 -1.77 -0.84
C LEU A 235 -17.82 -1.35 -2.05
N ASN A 236 -17.77 -0.07 -2.27
CA ASN A 236 -16.86 0.53 -3.24
C ASN A 236 -15.71 1.30 -2.54
N ARG A 237 -14.72 1.70 -3.31
CA ARG A 237 -13.55 2.43 -2.77
C ARG A 237 -13.92 3.72 -2.04
N ARG A 238 -14.99 4.43 -2.45
CA ARG A 238 -15.42 5.69 -1.83
C ARG A 238 -16.00 5.44 -0.43
N ASP A 239 -16.73 4.34 -0.24
CA ASP A 239 -17.31 3.98 1.05
C ASP A 239 -16.21 3.71 2.08
N ILE A 240 -15.18 2.94 1.70
CA ILE A 240 -14.04 2.63 2.56
C ILE A 240 -13.23 3.90 2.85
N ASN A 241 -13.01 4.76 1.83
CA ASN A 241 -12.30 6.04 2.00
C ASN A 241 -13.01 6.97 2.98
N ARG A 242 -14.33 7.00 2.93
CA ARG A 242 -15.14 7.86 3.82
C ARG A 242 -14.99 7.44 5.29
N CYS A 243 -14.83 6.15 5.55
CA CYS A 243 -14.64 5.64 6.90
C CYS A 243 -13.20 5.79 7.39
N ALA A 244 -12.22 5.28 6.65
CA ALA A 244 -10.84 5.13 7.16
C ALA A 244 -9.84 6.12 6.54
N GLY A 245 -10.25 6.99 5.60
CA GLY A 245 -9.39 7.92 4.89
C GLY A 245 -9.60 9.39 5.28
N GLY A 246 -8.88 10.28 4.57
CA GLY A 246 -8.95 11.73 4.78
C GLY A 246 -8.25 12.23 6.04
N GLY A 247 -8.49 13.49 6.39
CA GLY A 247 -7.82 14.18 7.48
C GLY A 247 -7.96 13.54 8.86
N GLU A 248 -9.05 12.83 9.15
CA GLU A 248 -9.25 12.09 10.39
C GLU A 248 -8.84 10.61 10.29
N GLY A 249 -8.49 10.13 9.10
CA GLY A 249 -8.17 8.74 8.84
C GLY A 249 -6.67 8.45 8.78
N CYS A 250 -6.36 7.24 8.29
CA CYS A 250 -5.01 6.77 8.08
C CYS A 250 -4.89 6.09 6.72
N ALA A 251 -3.96 6.55 5.88
CA ALA A 251 -3.73 5.98 4.55
C ALA A 251 -3.29 4.50 4.60
N HIS A 252 -2.57 4.09 5.64
CA HIS A 252 -2.10 2.72 5.84
C HIS A 252 -3.23 1.78 6.29
N LEU A 253 -4.06 2.23 7.23
CA LEU A 253 -5.28 1.51 7.63
C LEU A 253 -6.23 1.37 6.43
N LEU A 254 -6.43 2.45 5.67
CA LEU A 254 -7.23 2.43 4.46
C LEU A 254 -6.71 1.42 3.42
N ASP A 255 -5.40 1.38 3.20
CA ASP A 255 -4.76 0.48 2.22
C ASP A 255 -4.99 -1.00 2.59
N ILE A 256 -4.69 -1.38 3.84
CA ILE A 256 -4.88 -2.78 4.28
C ILE A 256 -6.37 -3.15 4.40
N SER A 257 -7.24 -2.23 4.81
CA SER A 257 -8.68 -2.46 4.85
C SER A 257 -9.24 -2.76 3.46
N ARG A 258 -8.83 -1.99 2.45
CA ARG A 258 -9.23 -2.24 1.04
C ARG A 258 -8.78 -3.60 0.54
N ASP A 259 -7.50 -3.95 0.75
CA ASP A 259 -6.96 -5.24 0.33
C ASP A 259 -7.71 -6.40 1.01
N THR A 260 -7.98 -6.28 2.32
CA THR A 260 -8.69 -7.30 3.11
C THR A 260 -10.13 -7.49 2.64
N LEU A 261 -10.87 -6.40 2.45
CA LEU A 261 -12.26 -6.44 1.98
C LEU A 261 -12.36 -6.94 0.54
N ALA A 262 -11.40 -6.59 -0.33
CA ALA A 262 -11.38 -7.08 -1.71
C ALA A 262 -11.15 -8.61 -1.78
N GLU A 263 -10.21 -9.14 -1.01
CA GLU A 263 -9.97 -10.59 -0.94
C GLU A 263 -11.14 -11.35 -0.31
N LEU A 264 -11.82 -10.73 0.68
CA LEU A 264 -13.01 -11.28 1.29
C LEU A 264 -14.17 -11.37 0.28
N ALA A 265 -14.44 -10.28 -0.46
CA ALA A 265 -15.46 -10.24 -1.52
C ALA A 265 -15.20 -11.27 -2.62
N LYS A 266 -13.93 -11.40 -3.06
CA LYS A 266 -13.50 -12.38 -4.05
C LYS A 266 -13.73 -13.82 -3.56
N SER A 267 -13.40 -14.11 -2.30
CA SER A 267 -13.58 -15.42 -1.71
C SER A 267 -15.06 -15.82 -1.60
N LEU A 268 -15.95 -14.88 -1.25
CA LEU A 268 -17.40 -15.09 -1.25
C LEU A 268 -17.93 -15.40 -2.66
N ASN A 269 -17.51 -14.63 -3.67
CA ASN A 269 -17.95 -14.84 -5.05
C ASN A 269 -17.49 -16.21 -5.59
N ALA A 270 -16.29 -16.67 -5.22
CA ALA A 270 -15.80 -17.99 -5.60
C ALA A 270 -16.66 -19.12 -4.99
N ILE A 271 -17.10 -18.98 -3.72
CA ILE A 271 -17.98 -19.94 -3.05
C ILE A 271 -19.35 -19.97 -3.73
N ASP A 272 -19.94 -18.81 -4.03
CA ASP A 272 -21.22 -18.72 -4.74
C ASP A 272 -21.17 -19.37 -6.13
N GLY A 273 -20.03 -19.27 -6.82
CA GLY A 273 -19.79 -19.90 -8.11
C GLY A 273 -19.68 -21.43 -8.06
N LEU A 274 -19.24 -21.97 -6.93
CA LEU A 274 -19.14 -23.43 -6.71
C LEU A 274 -20.49 -24.07 -6.30
N CYS A 275 -21.43 -23.26 -5.81
CA CYS A 275 -22.76 -23.71 -5.40
C CYS A 275 -23.82 -23.65 -6.53
N ARG A 276 -23.43 -23.23 -7.72
CA ARG A 276 -24.27 -23.21 -8.94
C ARG A 276 -23.83 -24.31 -9.91
#